data_1fbcc70d1fc2da2556ba6299bf7c51bf
#
_entry.id   1fbcc70d1fc2da2556ba6299bf7c51bf
#
_cell.length_a   1.000
_cell.length_b   1.000
_cell.length_c   1.000
_cell.angle_alpha   90.00
_cell.angle_beta   90.00
_cell.angle_gamma   90.00
#
_symmetry.space_group_name_H-M   'P 1'
#
loop_
_entity.id
_entity.type
_entity.pdbx_description
1 polymer ?
#
loop_
_entity_poly.entity_id
_entity_poly.type
_entity_poly.pdbx_seq_one_letter_code
_entity_poly.pdbx_strand_id
1 'polypeptide(L)'
;MPGAVRPHIACPTTSGTGSETTGIAIFTLRSINAKTGIISRRLIPSIALVDPDVTRSLPGAAVAATGFDCMSHALESITARAYPRRLNPAKGVLRPVSQGANPFSDMLATKALELVGAFLERAVRDASDTEARTEMMYAAMLAGIAFNAAGCHLPHGLSYAVSGLTKNWHVPGYPEGASLVPHGMAVVLNNPSVWRHTAPASPERHLHCAHCLGADVRGAGPEFAGEALATRVIAMMRATGMPNGLNAL
;
A
#
# COMPACT_ATOMS: atom_id res chain seq x y z
N MET A 1 29.26 1.60 -13.93
CA MET A 1 28.43 0.94 -12.89
C MET A 1 28.48 1.80 -11.65
N PRO A 2 27.36 2.09 -10.98
CA PRO A 2 27.40 2.78 -9.71
C PRO A 2 28.19 1.93 -8.68
N GLY A 3 29.01 2.58 -7.85
CA GLY A 3 29.80 1.94 -6.81
C GLY A 3 28.99 1.22 -5.74
N ALA A 4 29.64 0.66 -4.72
CA ALA A 4 28.97 0.09 -3.56
C ALA A 4 28.24 1.18 -2.78
N VAL A 5 27.00 0.90 -2.38
CA VAL A 5 26.23 1.76 -1.47
C VAL A 5 26.71 1.47 -0.04
N ARG A 6 26.81 2.50 0.77
CA ARG A 6 27.17 2.31 2.20
C ARG A 6 26.03 1.54 2.90
N PRO A 7 26.33 0.61 3.82
CA PRO A 7 25.33 0.00 4.67
C PRO A 7 24.54 1.08 5.43
N HIS A 8 23.24 0.90 5.53
CA HIS A 8 22.37 1.80 6.30
C HIS A 8 21.29 1.03 7.05
N ILE A 9 20.84 1.61 8.14
CA ILE A 9 19.75 1.11 8.96
C ILE A 9 18.53 1.96 8.66
N ALA A 10 17.41 1.33 8.30
CA ALA A 10 16.15 2.01 8.10
C ALA A 10 15.26 1.83 9.34
N CYS A 11 14.77 2.95 9.88
CA CYS A 11 13.83 2.97 11.00
C CYS A 11 12.53 3.61 10.50
N PRO A 12 11.50 2.83 10.13
CA PRO A 12 10.24 3.41 9.67
C PRO A 12 9.53 4.14 10.81
N THR A 13 8.96 5.30 10.50
CA THR A 13 8.21 6.12 11.46
C THR A 13 6.72 6.13 11.19
N THR A 14 6.26 5.36 10.23
CA THR A 14 4.85 5.21 9.82
C THR A 14 4.54 3.75 9.52
N SER A 15 3.30 3.35 9.75
CA SER A 15 2.82 1.99 9.48
C SER A 15 2.23 1.89 8.06
N GLY A 16 3.05 2.08 7.02
CA GLY A 16 2.52 2.13 5.66
C GLY A 16 3.48 1.73 4.55
N THR A 17 4.53 2.51 4.37
CA THR A 17 5.34 2.49 3.15
C THR A 17 6.13 1.20 2.90
N GLY A 18 6.50 0.45 3.95
CA GLY A 18 7.41 -0.69 3.82
C GLY A 18 8.79 -0.34 3.26
N SER A 19 9.21 0.95 3.35
CA SER A 19 10.46 1.43 2.75
C SER A 19 11.69 0.75 3.32
N GLU A 20 11.61 0.27 4.56
CA GLU A 20 12.68 -0.47 5.25
C GLU A 20 12.96 -1.85 4.64
N THR A 21 12.04 -2.34 3.80
CA THR A 21 12.15 -3.67 3.15
C THR A 21 12.33 -3.58 1.63
N THR A 22 12.36 -2.37 1.06
CA THR A 22 12.31 -2.19 -0.40
C THR A 22 13.53 -1.46 -0.95
N GLY A 23 13.82 -1.71 -2.22
CA GLY A 23 14.86 -1.00 -2.97
C GLY A 23 14.31 0.13 -3.83
N ILE A 24 13.34 0.91 -3.29
CA ILE A 24 12.64 1.96 -4.02
C ILE A 24 12.81 3.28 -3.27
N ALA A 25 13.19 4.33 -3.99
CA ALA A 25 13.21 5.70 -3.49
C ALA A 25 12.32 6.58 -4.37
N ILE A 26 11.25 7.15 -3.80
CA ILE A 26 10.31 8.04 -4.48
C ILE A 26 10.59 9.47 -4.04
N PHE A 27 10.68 10.39 -4.99
CA PHE A 27 10.95 11.81 -4.74
C PHE A 27 10.23 12.70 -5.74
N THR A 28 10.11 13.98 -5.41
CA THR A 28 9.57 14.98 -6.33
C THR A 28 10.71 15.66 -7.09
N LEU A 29 10.71 15.51 -8.39
CA LEU A 29 11.62 16.23 -9.28
C LEU A 29 11.06 17.64 -9.51
N ARG A 30 11.62 18.62 -8.78
CA ARG A 30 11.09 19.99 -8.75
C ARG A 30 11.14 20.70 -10.10
N SER A 31 12.10 20.36 -10.97
CA SER A 31 12.25 20.98 -12.30
C SER A 31 11.05 20.77 -13.22
N ILE A 32 10.31 19.66 -13.04
CA ILE A 32 9.12 19.32 -13.83
C ILE A 32 7.88 19.11 -12.95
N ASN A 33 7.98 19.39 -11.67
CA ASN A 33 6.93 19.21 -10.66
C ASN A 33 6.24 17.85 -10.74
N ALA A 34 7.02 16.80 -10.91
CA ALA A 34 6.53 15.43 -11.05
C ALA A 34 7.14 14.49 -10.00
N LYS A 35 6.34 13.56 -9.50
CA LYS A 35 6.85 12.44 -8.70
C LYS A 35 7.53 11.43 -9.62
N THR A 36 8.71 10.98 -9.23
CA THR A 36 9.47 9.95 -9.92
C THR A 36 10.16 9.04 -8.90
N GLY A 37 10.75 7.95 -9.36
CA GLY A 37 11.42 7.02 -8.46
C GLY A 37 12.65 6.37 -9.08
N ILE A 38 13.51 5.93 -8.20
CA ILE A 38 14.66 5.07 -8.54
C ILE A 38 14.41 3.71 -7.91
N ILE A 39 14.59 2.66 -8.68
CA ILE A 39 14.45 1.27 -8.23
C ILE A 39 15.80 0.58 -8.41
N SER A 40 16.36 0.07 -7.32
CA SER A 40 17.60 -0.70 -7.35
C SER A 40 17.70 -1.62 -6.14
N ARG A 41 18.12 -2.86 -6.36
CA ARG A 41 18.43 -3.80 -5.27
C ARG A 41 19.48 -3.25 -4.29
N ARG A 42 20.31 -2.31 -4.73
CA ARG A 42 21.33 -1.66 -3.90
C ARG A 42 20.77 -0.65 -2.91
N LEU A 43 19.52 -0.22 -3.10
CA LEU A 43 18.83 0.68 -2.18
C LEU A 43 18.14 -0.07 -1.03
N ILE A 44 18.05 -1.39 -1.09
CA ILE A 44 17.46 -2.19 0.01
C ILE A 44 18.32 -1.93 1.26
N PRO A 45 17.70 -1.51 2.38
CA PRO A 45 18.41 -1.31 3.64
C PRO A 45 19.14 -2.56 4.10
N SER A 46 20.28 -2.38 4.73
CA SER A 46 21.07 -3.49 5.30
C SER A 46 20.41 -4.06 6.55
N ILE A 47 19.72 -3.22 7.31
CA ILE A 47 19.00 -3.57 8.54
C ILE A 47 17.72 -2.75 8.56
N ALA A 48 16.59 -3.38 8.90
CA ALA A 48 15.35 -2.73 9.25
C ALA A 48 15.17 -2.79 10.78
N LEU A 49 15.05 -1.64 11.42
CA LEU A 49 14.72 -1.54 12.83
C LEU A 49 13.28 -1.03 12.95
N VAL A 50 12.36 -1.94 13.24
CA VAL A 50 10.93 -1.67 13.31
C VAL A 50 10.50 -1.53 14.75
N ASP A 51 10.25 -0.28 15.18
CA ASP A 51 9.82 0.05 16.53
C ASP A 51 8.42 0.69 16.49
N PRO A 52 7.36 0.02 16.97
CA PRO A 52 6.00 0.56 16.97
C PRO A 52 5.84 1.83 17.79
N ASP A 53 6.67 2.03 18.82
CA ASP A 53 6.57 3.16 19.74
C ASP A 53 6.75 4.51 19.04
N VAL A 54 7.49 4.55 17.93
CA VAL A 54 7.67 5.78 17.13
C VAL A 54 6.38 6.25 16.46
N THR A 55 5.34 5.42 16.39
CA THR A 55 4.05 5.76 15.79
C THR A 55 3.05 6.35 16.78
N ARG A 56 3.34 6.35 18.10
CA ARG A 56 2.41 6.76 19.15
C ARG A 56 1.91 8.20 19.01
N SER A 57 2.77 9.11 18.54
CA SER A 57 2.43 10.52 18.34
C SER A 57 1.81 10.85 16.98
N LEU A 58 1.65 9.86 16.09
CA LEU A 58 1.07 10.12 14.77
C LEU A 58 -0.40 10.50 14.88
N PRO A 59 -0.84 11.60 14.23
CA PRO A 59 -2.25 11.94 14.12
C PRO A 59 -3.06 10.85 13.41
N GLY A 60 -4.33 10.66 13.81
CA GLY A 60 -5.20 9.65 13.22
C GLY A 60 -5.30 9.73 11.70
N ALA A 61 -5.33 10.94 11.13
CA ALA A 61 -5.33 11.14 9.68
C ALA A 61 -4.06 10.61 8.99
N ALA A 62 -2.88 10.74 9.63
CA ALA A 62 -1.64 10.18 9.12
C ALA A 62 -1.63 8.65 9.22
N VAL A 63 -2.14 8.10 10.34
CA VAL A 63 -2.28 6.65 10.52
C VAL A 63 -3.24 6.06 9.49
N ALA A 64 -4.36 6.73 9.22
CA ALA A 64 -5.30 6.31 8.19
C ALA A 64 -4.64 6.30 6.81
N ALA A 65 -4.01 7.40 6.40
CA ALA A 65 -3.35 7.49 5.11
C ALA A 65 -2.28 6.39 4.93
N THR A 66 -1.41 6.21 5.93
CA THR A 66 -0.34 5.19 5.84
C THR A 66 -0.88 3.77 5.95
N GLY A 67 -1.91 3.53 6.75
CA GLY A 67 -2.54 2.22 6.86
C GLY A 67 -3.25 1.78 5.57
N PHE A 68 -3.86 2.72 4.83
CA PHE A 68 -4.41 2.43 3.50
C PHE A 68 -3.32 2.21 2.45
N ASP A 69 -2.14 2.79 2.61
CA ASP A 69 -0.98 2.47 1.80
C ASP A 69 -0.54 1.02 2.01
N CYS A 70 -0.39 0.62 3.28
CA CYS A 70 -0.12 -0.77 3.67
C CYS A 70 -1.16 -1.75 3.09
N MET A 71 -2.46 -1.44 3.25
CA MET A 71 -3.55 -2.23 2.69
C MET A 71 -3.40 -2.39 1.17
N SER A 72 -3.15 -1.29 0.47
CA SER A 72 -3.01 -1.29 -0.99
C SER A 72 -1.79 -2.10 -1.44
N HIS A 73 -0.65 -1.98 -0.76
CA HIS A 73 0.52 -2.81 -1.01
C HIS A 73 0.20 -4.31 -0.95
N ALA A 74 -0.52 -4.74 0.09
CA ALA A 74 -0.90 -6.14 0.26
C ALA A 74 -1.93 -6.60 -0.79
N LEU A 75 -2.97 -5.78 -1.06
CA LEU A 75 -3.98 -6.05 -2.09
C LEU A 75 -3.36 -6.18 -3.47
N GLU A 76 -2.50 -5.24 -3.84
CA GLU A 76 -1.82 -5.25 -5.13
C GLU A 76 -0.85 -6.41 -5.25
N SER A 77 -0.17 -6.80 -4.17
CA SER A 77 0.72 -7.98 -4.16
C SER A 77 -0.03 -9.25 -4.49
N ILE A 78 -1.20 -9.47 -3.87
CA ILE A 78 -2.04 -10.66 -4.11
C ILE A 78 -2.62 -10.62 -5.53
N THR A 79 -3.10 -9.46 -5.98
CA THR A 79 -3.80 -9.33 -7.28
C THR A 79 -2.86 -9.06 -8.45
N ALA A 80 -1.54 -8.92 -8.20
CA ALA A 80 -0.54 -8.79 -9.25
C ALA A 80 -0.53 -10.00 -10.19
N ARG A 81 -0.11 -9.76 -11.45
CA ARG A 81 0.09 -10.86 -12.39
C ARG A 81 1.04 -11.90 -11.80
N ALA A 82 0.60 -13.16 -11.73
CA ALA A 82 1.39 -14.25 -11.17
C ALA A 82 2.73 -14.43 -11.90
N TYR A 83 3.79 -14.75 -11.17
CA TYR A 83 5.16 -14.87 -11.69
C TYR A 83 5.32 -15.78 -12.92
N PRO A 84 4.58 -16.91 -13.06
CA PRO A 84 4.72 -17.76 -14.25
C PRO A 84 4.11 -17.14 -15.52
N ARG A 85 3.26 -16.13 -15.36
CA ARG A 85 2.59 -15.43 -16.47
C ARG A 85 3.32 -14.14 -16.89
N ARG A 86 4.43 -13.80 -16.24
CA ARG A 86 5.23 -12.63 -16.63
C ARG A 86 6.15 -12.98 -17.78
N LEU A 87 6.31 -12.02 -18.70
CA LEU A 87 7.26 -12.17 -19.80
C LEU A 87 8.69 -12.26 -19.25
N ASN A 88 9.47 -13.18 -19.81
CA ASN A 88 10.91 -13.21 -19.53
C ASN A 88 11.57 -11.97 -20.11
N PRO A 89 12.45 -11.29 -19.37
CA PRO A 89 13.24 -10.21 -19.95
C PRO A 89 14.14 -10.74 -21.09
N ALA A 90 14.47 -9.87 -22.03
CA ALA A 90 15.41 -10.20 -23.10
C ALA A 90 16.76 -10.65 -22.49
N LYS A 91 17.49 -11.48 -23.23
CA LYS A 91 18.81 -11.97 -22.80
C LYS A 91 19.74 -10.79 -22.49
N GLY A 92 20.39 -10.83 -21.33
CA GLY A 92 21.29 -9.77 -20.86
C GLY A 92 20.61 -8.60 -20.12
N VAL A 93 19.28 -8.56 -20.07
CA VAL A 93 18.54 -7.55 -19.30
C VAL A 93 18.38 -8.05 -17.87
N LEU A 94 18.70 -7.19 -16.89
CA LEU A 94 18.48 -7.49 -15.48
C LEU A 94 16.98 -7.63 -15.19
N ARG A 95 16.60 -8.66 -14.46
CA ARG A 95 15.22 -8.80 -13.99
C ARG A 95 14.84 -7.66 -13.05
N PRO A 96 13.62 -7.13 -13.12
CA PRO A 96 13.08 -6.21 -12.13
C PRO A 96 13.18 -6.81 -10.71
N VAL A 97 13.16 -5.96 -9.69
CA VAL A 97 13.13 -6.42 -8.30
C VAL A 97 11.86 -7.25 -8.06
N SER A 98 10.70 -6.73 -8.46
CA SER A 98 9.43 -7.41 -8.36
C SER A 98 9.21 -8.40 -9.52
N GLN A 99 8.79 -9.61 -9.21
CA GLN A 99 8.66 -10.71 -10.16
C GLN A 99 7.20 -11.18 -10.38
N GLY A 100 6.23 -10.57 -9.70
CA GLY A 100 4.82 -10.94 -9.72
C GLY A 100 4.39 -11.74 -8.50
N ALA A 101 3.08 -11.88 -8.34
CA ALA A 101 2.49 -12.65 -7.24
C ALA A 101 3.04 -14.07 -7.21
N ASN A 102 3.39 -14.55 -6.04
CA ASN A 102 4.01 -15.85 -5.80
C ASN A 102 3.64 -16.35 -4.39
N PRO A 103 3.81 -17.66 -4.09
CA PRO A 103 3.41 -18.21 -2.79
C PRO A 103 4.01 -17.51 -1.57
N PHE A 104 5.23 -17.02 -1.66
CA PHE A 104 5.87 -16.29 -0.56
C PHE A 104 5.23 -14.93 -0.35
N SER A 105 5.03 -14.14 -1.41
CA SER A 105 4.35 -12.85 -1.31
C SER A 105 2.89 -13.00 -0.89
N ASP A 106 2.19 -14.04 -1.36
CA ASP A 106 0.80 -14.31 -1.00
C ASP A 106 0.63 -14.57 0.51
N MET A 107 1.51 -15.38 1.09
CA MET A 107 1.51 -15.66 2.53
C MET A 107 1.66 -14.39 3.37
N LEU A 108 2.61 -13.54 3.02
CA LEU A 108 2.89 -12.30 3.77
C LEU A 108 1.78 -11.27 3.58
N ALA A 109 1.30 -11.09 2.35
CA ALA A 109 0.23 -10.14 2.04
C ALA A 109 -1.11 -10.56 2.66
N THR A 110 -1.43 -11.86 2.68
CA THR A 110 -2.61 -12.39 3.38
C THR A 110 -2.58 -12.01 4.86
N LYS A 111 -1.45 -12.28 5.54
CA LYS A 111 -1.31 -11.92 6.95
C LYS A 111 -1.39 -10.42 7.18
N ALA A 112 -0.80 -9.61 6.30
CA ALA A 112 -0.90 -8.15 6.37
C ALA A 112 -2.35 -7.68 6.25
N LEU A 113 -3.16 -8.24 5.32
CA LEU A 113 -4.57 -7.88 5.16
C LEU A 113 -5.42 -8.27 6.37
N GLU A 114 -5.19 -9.43 6.98
CA GLU A 114 -5.87 -9.84 8.21
C GLU A 114 -5.62 -8.83 9.34
N LEU A 115 -4.38 -8.41 9.52
CA LEU A 115 -4.00 -7.42 10.51
C LEU A 115 -4.62 -6.04 10.21
N VAL A 116 -4.55 -5.59 8.96
CA VAL A 116 -5.20 -4.34 8.53
C VAL A 116 -6.71 -4.40 8.78
N GLY A 117 -7.37 -5.50 8.42
CA GLY A 117 -8.81 -5.69 8.63
C GLY A 117 -9.23 -5.64 10.10
N ALA A 118 -8.38 -6.12 10.99
CA ALA A 118 -8.64 -6.15 12.44
C ALA A 118 -8.25 -4.84 13.15
N PHE A 119 -7.17 -4.17 12.73
CA PHE A 119 -6.52 -3.17 13.55
C PHE A 119 -6.50 -1.75 12.96
N LEU A 120 -6.69 -1.55 11.65
CA LEU A 120 -6.58 -0.20 11.06
C LEU A 120 -7.58 0.79 11.67
N GLU A 121 -8.86 0.42 11.74
CA GLU A 121 -9.89 1.31 12.29
C GLU A 121 -9.66 1.63 13.77
N ARG A 122 -9.15 0.66 14.54
CA ARG A 122 -8.75 0.84 15.96
C ARG A 122 -7.58 1.81 16.07
N ALA A 123 -6.50 1.58 15.30
CA ALA A 123 -5.30 2.39 15.33
C ALA A 123 -5.56 3.85 14.93
N VAL A 124 -6.51 4.10 14.03
CA VAL A 124 -6.91 5.45 13.61
C VAL A 124 -7.71 6.15 14.71
N ARG A 125 -8.65 5.44 15.33
CA ARG A 125 -9.59 6.00 16.31
C ARG A 125 -8.94 6.31 17.65
N ASP A 126 -8.01 5.47 18.10
CA ASP A 126 -7.41 5.58 19.44
C ASP A 126 -5.87 5.54 19.36
N ALA A 127 -5.26 6.69 19.66
CA ALA A 127 -3.79 6.80 19.69
C ALA A 127 -3.16 6.02 20.86
N SER A 128 -3.93 5.70 21.90
CA SER A 128 -3.48 4.93 23.06
C SER A 128 -3.58 3.41 22.88
N ASP A 129 -4.23 2.95 21.81
CA ASP A 129 -4.32 1.53 21.47
C ASP A 129 -2.97 1.03 20.92
N THR A 130 -2.08 0.71 21.85
CA THR A 130 -0.71 0.26 21.55
C THR A 130 -0.69 -1.06 20.80
N GLU A 131 -1.63 -1.96 21.07
CA GLU A 131 -1.77 -3.20 20.31
C GLU A 131 -2.05 -2.90 18.84
N ALA A 132 -3.08 -2.09 18.54
CA ALA A 132 -3.43 -1.77 17.15
C ALA A 132 -2.28 -1.06 16.42
N ARG A 133 -1.55 -0.16 17.10
CA ARG A 133 -0.37 0.51 16.52
C ARG A 133 0.76 -0.47 16.22
N THR A 134 1.00 -1.43 17.11
CA THR A 134 2.01 -2.48 16.94
C THR A 134 1.66 -3.40 15.76
N GLU A 135 0.42 -3.88 15.71
CA GLU A 135 -0.04 -4.79 14.66
C GLU A 135 -0.07 -4.11 13.28
N MET A 136 -0.41 -2.81 13.22
CA MET A 136 -0.33 -2.05 11.98
C MET A 136 1.12 -1.86 11.50
N MET A 137 2.09 -1.66 12.41
CA MET A 137 3.51 -1.59 12.05
C MET A 137 4.00 -2.94 11.50
N TYR A 138 3.59 -4.03 12.14
CA TYR A 138 3.91 -5.38 11.67
C TYR A 138 3.27 -5.67 10.31
N ALA A 139 2.00 -5.28 10.11
CA ALA A 139 1.33 -5.38 8.82
C ALA A 139 2.07 -4.63 7.71
N ALA A 140 2.55 -3.41 7.99
CA ALA A 140 3.29 -2.60 7.02
C ALA A 140 4.61 -3.27 6.59
N MET A 141 5.34 -3.85 7.54
CA MET A 141 6.56 -4.61 7.25
C MET A 141 6.26 -5.83 6.36
N LEU A 142 5.23 -6.61 6.70
CA LEU A 142 4.83 -7.80 5.91
C LEU A 142 4.39 -7.41 4.50
N ALA A 143 3.56 -6.37 4.38
CA ALA A 143 3.12 -5.84 3.08
C ALA A 143 4.31 -5.32 2.26
N GLY A 144 5.27 -4.67 2.91
CA GLY A 144 6.52 -4.18 2.31
C GLY A 144 7.31 -5.30 1.66
N ILE A 145 7.55 -6.39 2.39
CA ILE A 145 8.27 -7.57 1.87
C ILE A 145 7.47 -8.21 0.72
N ALA A 146 6.15 -8.31 0.87
CA ALA A 146 5.28 -8.91 -0.14
C ALA A 146 5.33 -8.13 -1.47
N PHE A 147 5.11 -6.81 -1.44
CA PHE A 147 5.08 -6.03 -2.68
C PHE A 147 6.47 -5.83 -3.29
N ASN A 148 7.52 -5.83 -2.49
CA ASN A 148 8.88 -5.84 -3.05
C ASN A 148 9.12 -7.08 -3.92
N ALA A 149 8.54 -8.23 -3.55
CA ALA A 149 8.62 -9.46 -4.34
C ALA A 149 7.60 -9.51 -5.50
N ALA A 150 6.35 -9.11 -5.25
CA ALA A 150 5.25 -9.22 -6.22
C ALA A 150 5.12 -8.00 -7.13
N GLY A 151 5.28 -6.81 -6.59
CA GLY A 151 5.07 -5.51 -7.27
C GLY A 151 3.71 -4.90 -6.95
N CYS A 152 3.61 -3.59 -7.22
CA CYS A 152 2.36 -2.84 -7.24
C CYS A 152 1.86 -2.66 -8.68
N HIS A 153 0.60 -2.20 -8.83
CA HIS A 153 0.02 -2.01 -10.16
C HIS A 153 -0.88 -0.76 -10.26
N LEU A 154 -2.17 -0.90 -10.60
CA LEU A 154 -3.01 0.25 -10.97
C LEU A 154 -3.26 1.26 -9.86
N PRO A 155 -3.59 0.90 -8.61
CA PRO A 155 -3.83 1.89 -7.56
C PRO A 155 -2.64 2.81 -7.34
N HIS A 156 -1.45 2.24 -7.20
CA HIS A 156 -0.21 3.02 -7.08
C HIS A 156 0.09 3.81 -8.35
N GLY A 157 -0.06 3.19 -9.54
CA GLY A 157 0.15 3.87 -10.81
C GLY A 157 -0.72 5.12 -10.99
N LEU A 158 -2.00 5.03 -10.64
CA LEU A 158 -2.95 6.14 -10.71
C LEU A 158 -2.72 7.21 -9.64
N SER A 159 -2.16 6.85 -8.49
CA SER A 159 -1.91 7.77 -7.38
C SER A 159 -1.01 8.95 -7.75
N TYR A 160 -0.10 8.76 -8.70
CA TYR A 160 0.77 9.83 -9.18
C TYR A 160 -0.02 10.95 -9.87
N ALA A 161 -1.04 10.58 -10.67
CA ALA A 161 -1.93 11.55 -11.29
C ALA A 161 -2.78 12.28 -10.24
N VAL A 162 -3.34 11.56 -9.27
CA VAL A 162 -4.11 12.16 -8.16
C VAL A 162 -3.27 13.19 -7.42
N SER A 163 -2.07 12.81 -6.96
CA SER A 163 -1.17 13.72 -6.24
C SER A 163 -0.66 14.87 -7.09
N GLY A 164 -0.43 14.64 -8.39
CA GLY A 164 0.12 15.64 -9.30
C GLY A 164 -0.89 16.68 -9.78
N LEU A 165 -2.16 16.31 -9.91
CA LEU A 165 -3.22 17.18 -10.45
C LEU A 165 -3.99 17.93 -9.37
N THR A 166 -4.03 17.42 -8.13
CA THR A 166 -4.71 18.10 -7.01
C THR A 166 -3.85 19.25 -6.50
N LYS A 167 -4.34 20.49 -6.63
CA LYS A 167 -3.53 21.70 -6.35
C LYS A 167 -3.98 22.48 -5.11
N ASN A 168 -5.25 22.38 -4.72
CA ASN A 168 -5.86 23.26 -3.72
C ASN A 168 -6.53 22.50 -2.58
N TRP A 169 -6.09 21.27 -2.31
CA TRP A 169 -6.68 20.45 -1.28
C TRP A 169 -5.71 20.27 -0.08
N HIS A 170 -6.27 20.30 1.13
CA HIS A 170 -5.54 20.12 2.37
C HIS A 170 -6.20 19.06 3.24
N VAL A 171 -5.39 18.21 3.85
CA VAL A 171 -5.88 17.22 4.81
C VAL A 171 -6.18 17.90 6.13
N PRO A 172 -7.40 17.78 6.66
CA PRO A 172 -7.69 18.25 8.02
C PRO A 172 -6.72 17.60 9.04
N GLY A 173 -6.15 18.43 9.92
CA GLY A 173 -5.19 17.96 10.93
C GLY A 173 -3.74 17.79 10.47
N TYR A 174 -3.42 18.11 9.21
CA TYR A 174 -2.04 18.27 8.77
C TYR A 174 -1.60 19.74 8.93
N PRO A 175 -0.28 20.00 9.08
CA PRO A 175 0.23 21.36 9.14
C PRO A 175 -0.19 22.18 7.92
N GLU A 176 -0.47 23.47 8.13
CA GLU A 176 -0.71 24.41 7.03
C GLU A 176 0.52 24.51 6.14
N GLY A 177 0.30 24.56 4.83
CA GLY A 177 1.41 24.60 3.86
C GLY A 177 0.92 24.37 2.43
N ALA A 178 1.81 23.85 1.58
CA ALA A 178 1.46 23.52 0.22
C ALA A 178 0.36 22.43 0.16
N SER A 179 -0.50 22.52 -0.85
CA SER A 179 -1.49 21.47 -1.12
C SER A 179 -0.81 20.10 -1.16
N LEU A 180 -1.32 19.18 -0.38
CA LEU A 180 -0.78 17.84 -0.23
C LEU A 180 -1.90 16.81 -0.13
N VAL A 181 -1.92 15.88 -1.07
CA VAL A 181 -2.65 14.63 -0.93
C VAL A 181 -1.68 13.57 -0.41
N PRO A 182 -1.84 13.08 0.82
CA PRO A 182 -0.99 12.00 1.36
C PRO A 182 -0.96 10.80 0.43
N HIS A 183 0.20 10.15 0.32
CA HIS A 183 0.40 9.10 -0.68
C HIS A 183 -0.64 7.97 -0.58
N GLY A 184 -0.81 7.37 0.58
CA GLY A 184 -1.78 6.28 0.76
C GLY A 184 -3.23 6.70 0.54
N MET A 185 -3.57 7.99 0.79
CA MET A 185 -4.86 8.54 0.39
C MET A 185 -5.01 8.59 -1.13
N ALA A 186 -4.00 9.10 -1.85
CA ALA A 186 -4.01 9.13 -3.30
C ALA A 186 -4.10 7.72 -3.91
N VAL A 187 -3.55 6.72 -3.24
CA VAL A 187 -3.63 5.31 -3.66
C VAL A 187 -5.03 4.75 -3.42
N VAL A 188 -5.56 4.86 -2.19
CA VAL A 188 -6.82 4.20 -1.81
C VAL A 188 -8.03 4.76 -2.55
N LEU A 189 -8.02 6.03 -2.95
CA LEU A 189 -9.10 6.64 -3.73
C LEU A 189 -9.36 5.93 -5.07
N ASN A 190 -8.35 5.27 -5.62
CA ASN A 190 -8.48 4.49 -6.85
C ASN A 190 -8.93 3.05 -6.60
N ASN A 191 -8.75 2.53 -5.39
CA ASN A 191 -8.93 1.12 -5.06
C ASN A 191 -10.32 0.59 -5.45
N PRO A 192 -11.46 1.21 -5.07
CA PRO A 192 -12.77 0.64 -5.37
C PRO A 192 -13.01 0.43 -6.87
N SER A 193 -12.61 1.40 -7.70
CA SER A 193 -12.76 1.30 -9.15
C SER A 193 -11.82 0.27 -9.75
N VAL A 194 -10.58 0.21 -9.26
CA VAL A 194 -9.59 -0.76 -9.73
C VAL A 194 -10.02 -2.18 -9.39
N TRP A 195 -10.53 -2.43 -8.18
CA TRP A 195 -10.94 -3.80 -7.80
C TRP A 195 -12.12 -4.30 -8.61
N ARG A 196 -13.10 -3.45 -8.92
CA ARG A 196 -14.18 -3.78 -9.86
C ARG A 196 -13.66 -4.11 -11.26
N HIS A 197 -12.66 -3.35 -11.72
CA HIS A 197 -12.07 -3.55 -13.04
C HIS A 197 -11.20 -4.81 -13.13
N THR A 198 -10.41 -5.13 -12.10
CA THR A 198 -9.43 -6.21 -12.15
C THR A 198 -9.97 -7.57 -11.69
N ALA A 199 -11.06 -7.60 -10.94
CA ALA A 199 -11.63 -8.83 -10.40
C ALA A 199 -11.94 -9.91 -11.45
N PRO A 200 -12.45 -9.59 -12.65
CA PRO A 200 -12.69 -10.62 -13.67
C PRO A 200 -11.44 -11.43 -14.07
N ALA A 201 -10.24 -10.86 -13.90
CA ALA A 201 -9.00 -11.58 -14.22
C ALA A 201 -8.56 -12.58 -13.14
N SER A 202 -9.00 -12.42 -11.91
CA SER A 202 -8.66 -13.31 -10.77
C SER A 202 -9.69 -13.18 -9.63
N PRO A 203 -10.94 -13.60 -9.83
CA PRO A 203 -12.02 -13.36 -8.87
C PRO A 203 -11.77 -14.01 -7.50
N GLU A 204 -11.19 -15.22 -7.47
CA GLU A 204 -10.88 -15.91 -6.21
C GLU A 204 -9.90 -15.12 -5.36
N ARG A 205 -8.91 -14.46 -5.98
CA ARG A 205 -7.93 -13.62 -5.26
C ARG A 205 -8.59 -12.36 -4.70
N HIS A 206 -9.54 -11.76 -5.40
CA HIS A 206 -10.29 -10.60 -4.92
C HIS A 206 -11.24 -10.97 -3.77
N LEU A 207 -11.95 -12.11 -3.85
CA LEU A 207 -12.76 -12.64 -2.75
C LEU A 207 -11.90 -12.96 -1.53
N HIS A 208 -10.74 -13.59 -1.73
CA HIS A 208 -9.78 -13.83 -0.65
C HIS A 208 -9.34 -12.53 0.02
N CYS A 209 -9.00 -11.50 -0.74
CA CYS A 209 -8.66 -10.18 -0.20
C CYS A 209 -9.81 -9.56 0.61
N ALA A 210 -11.04 -9.63 0.11
CA ALA A 210 -12.22 -9.13 0.82
C ALA A 210 -12.43 -9.86 2.14
N HIS A 211 -12.29 -11.19 2.13
CA HIS A 211 -12.37 -12.03 3.33
C HIS A 211 -11.31 -11.65 4.38
N CYS A 212 -10.05 -11.52 3.98
CA CYS A 212 -8.96 -11.12 4.88
C CYS A 212 -9.21 -9.75 5.54
N LEU A 213 -9.84 -8.83 4.81
CA LEU A 213 -10.25 -7.53 5.36
C LEU A 213 -11.52 -7.62 6.24
N GLY A 214 -12.11 -8.80 6.43
CA GLY A 214 -13.26 -9.03 7.28
C GLY A 214 -14.61 -8.91 6.59
N ALA A 215 -14.69 -8.95 5.26
CA ALA A 215 -15.95 -9.05 4.55
C ALA A 215 -16.55 -10.48 4.64
N ASP A 216 -17.84 -10.58 4.77
CA ASP A 216 -18.54 -11.86 4.61
C ASP A 216 -18.72 -12.14 3.11
N VAL A 217 -17.96 -13.10 2.62
CA VAL A 217 -17.99 -13.54 1.21
C VAL A 217 -18.56 -14.96 1.04
N ARG A 218 -19.20 -15.51 2.06
CA ARG A 218 -19.82 -16.85 2.00
C ARG A 218 -20.87 -16.89 0.91
N GLY A 219 -20.72 -17.81 -0.03
CA GLY A 219 -21.64 -17.99 -1.16
C GLY A 219 -21.52 -16.92 -2.25
N ALA A 220 -20.56 -15.99 -2.16
CA ALA A 220 -20.32 -15.02 -3.22
C ALA A 220 -19.69 -15.70 -4.45
N GLY A 221 -20.35 -15.57 -5.59
CA GLY A 221 -19.82 -16.02 -6.87
C GLY A 221 -18.70 -15.10 -7.41
N PRO A 222 -17.96 -15.57 -8.43
CA PRO A 222 -16.86 -14.83 -9.04
C PRO A 222 -17.28 -13.46 -9.60
N GLU A 223 -18.53 -13.31 -10.02
CA GLU A 223 -19.11 -12.06 -10.55
C GLU A 223 -19.23 -10.95 -9.50
N PHE A 224 -19.30 -11.31 -8.21
CA PHE A 224 -19.39 -10.37 -7.10
C PHE A 224 -18.04 -9.98 -6.50
N ALA A 225 -16.95 -10.62 -6.94
CA ALA A 225 -15.64 -10.49 -6.32
C ALA A 225 -15.13 -9.03 -6.25
N GLY A 226 -15.28 -8.28 -7.34
CA GLY A 226 -14.88 -6.88 -7.39
C GLY A 226 -15.71 -5.98 -6.49
N GLU A 227 -17.03 -6.22 -6.45
CA GLU A 227 -17.94 -5.44 -5.61
C GLU A 227 -17.76 -5.75 -4.13
N ALA A 228 -17.56 -7.01 -3.76
CA ALA A 228 -17.32 -7.41 -2.37
C ALA A 228 -16.06 -6.71 -1.80
N LEU A 229 -14.95 -6.73 -2.54
CA LEU A 229 -13.73 -6.08 -2.12
C LEU A 229 -13.88 -4.54 -2.11
N ALA A 230 -14.45 -3.95 -3.16
CA ALA A 230 -14.66 -2.51 -3.25
C ALA A 230 -15.55 -1.99 -2.12
N THR A 231 -16.64 -2.68 -1.81
CA THR A 231 -17.56 -2.31 -0.73
C THR A 231 -16.87 -2.35 0.63
N ARG A 232 -16.05 -3.38 0.91
CA ARG A 232 -15.32 -3.45 2.18
C ARG A 232 -14.29 -2.31 2.30
N VAL A 233 -13.54 -2.02 1.24
CA VAL A 233 -12.59 -0.89 1.23
C VAL A 233 -13.31 0.43 1.46
N ILE A 234 -14.45 0.68 0.79
CA ILE A 234 -15.25 1.90 0.99
C ILE A 234 -15.75 2.00 2.45
N ALA A 235 -16.18 0.89 3.04
CA ALA A 235 -16.62 0.89 4.44
C ALA A 235 -15.47 1.30 5.39
N MET A 236 -14.28 0.77 5.19
CA MET A 236 -13.09 1.15 5.96
C MET A 236 -12.70 2.61 5.74
N MET A 237 -12.76 3.11 4.49
CA MET A 237 -12.51 4.52 4.18
C MET A 237 -13.46 5.43 4.96
N ARG A 238 -14.76 5.12 4.97
CA ARG A 238 -15.77 5.89 5.73
C ARG A 238 -15.52 5.84 7.23
N ALA A 239 -15.21 4.67 7.78
CA ALA A 239 -14.96 4.50 9.21
C ALA A 239 -13.72 5.28 9.71
N THR A 240 -12.78 5.59 8.83
CA THR A 240 -11.53 6.28 9.13
C THR A 240 -11.49 7.74 8.65
N GLY A 241 -12.60 8.26 8.11
CA GLY A 241 -12.69 9.65 7.63
C GLY A 241 -11.93 9.91 6.32
N MET A 242 -11.55 8.87 5.56
CA MET A 242 -10.98 9.05 4.24
C MET A 242 -12.01 9.60 3.24
N PRO A 243 -11.61 10.51 2.33
CA PRO A 243 -12.45 10.94 1.23
C PRO A 243 -12.96 9.75 0.43
N ASN A 244 -14.23 9.80 0.02
CA ASN A 244 -14.85 8.71 -0.74
C ASN A 244 -15.01 9.11 -2.22
N GLY A 245 -13.95 8.93 -2.98
CA GLY A 245 -13.88 9.27 -4.40
C GLY A 245 -13.14 10.57 -4.70
N LEU A 246 -12.74 10.74 -5.96
CA LEU A 246 -11.92 11.87 -6.41
C LEU A 246 -12.66 13.22 -6.32
N ASN A 247 -14.00 13.21 -6.38
CA ASN A 247 -14.80 14.43 -6.26
C ASN A 247 -14.75 15.07 -4.86
N ALA A 248 -14.17 14.38 -3.88
CA ALA A 248 -14.01 14.88 -2.53
C ALA A 248 -12.65 15.57 -2.30
N LEU A 249 -11.81 15.63 -3.33
CA LEU A 249 -10.56 16.39 -3.40
C LEU A 249 -10.77 17.70 -4.17
#